data_14e57f3159e32359b9dc8ed3728de4a6
#
_entry.id   14e57f3159e32359b9dc8ed3728de4a6
#
_cell.length_a   1.000
_cell.length_b   1.000
_cell.length_c   1.000
_cell.angle_alpha   90.00
_cell.angle_beta   90.00
_cell.angle_gamma   90.00
#
_symmetry.space_group_name_H-M   'P 1'
#
loop_
_entity.id
_entity.type
_entity.pdbx_description
1 polymer ?
#
loop_
_entity_poly.entity_id
_entity_poly.type
_entity_poly.pdbx_seq_one_letter_code
_entity_poly.pdbx_strand_id
1 'polypeptide(L)'
;MAKKVQDELIRTTRSQRERFEYALDQVVGKTHIRDGIGTLSEKTVHAVLKYYYEPDSSHHEIPLEKSVADIFTDDEVIEIQTRALYRLKPKLDKFLPLYPVTVVYPISYDKW
;
A
#
# COMPACT_ATOMS: atom_id res chain seq x y z
N MET A 1 5.21 22.19 -3.61
CA MET A 1 4.98 22.33 -2.15
C MET A 1 3.51 22.37 -1.80
N ALA A 2 2.72 23.21 -2.45
CA ALA A 2 1.28 23.27 -2.18
C ALA A 2 0.56 21.94 -2.41
N LYS A 3 0.91 21.23 -3.46
CA LYS A 3 0.29 19.94 -3.78
C LYS A 3 0.57 18.89 -2.70
N LYS A 4 1.80 18.86 -2.20
CA LYS A 4 2.19 17.91 -1.17
C LYS A 4 1.42 18.13 0.13
N VAL A 5 1.27 19.39 0.54
CA VAL A 5 0.50 19.74 1.74
C VAL A 5 -0.96 19.35 1.55
N GLN A 6 -1.50 19.55 0.35
CA GLN A 6 -2.88 19.23 0.04
C GLN A 6 -3.11 17.71 0.10
N ASP A 7 -2.17 16.92 -0.43
CA ASP A 7 -2.26 15.46 -0.39
C ASP A 7 -2.21 14.94 1.05
N GLU A 8 -1.38 15.53 1.89
CA GLU A 8 -1.32 15.16 3.31
C GLU A 8 -2.62 15.49 4.04
N LEU A 9 -3.20 16.64 3.75
CA LEU A 9 -4.48 17.02 4.34
C LEU A 9 -5.59 16.04 3.95
N ILE A 10 -5.62 15.64 2.69
CA ILE A 10 -6.61 14.66 2.22
C ILE A 10 -6.44 13.35 2.97
N ARG A 11 -5.21 12.88 3.14
CA ARG A 11 -4.94 11.64 3.86
C ARG A 11 -5.35 11.72 5.33
N THR A 12 -5.04 12.82 5.98
CA THR A 12 -5.31 12.97 7.42
C THR A 12 -6.78 13.22 7.73
N THR A 13 -7.53 13.81 6.81
CA THR A 13 -8.96 14.10 7.03
C THR A 13 -9.87 12.94 6.69
N ARG A 14 -9.41 12.01 5.85
CA ARG A 14 -10.19 10.81 5.55
C ARG A 14 -10.08 9.81 6.67
N SER A 15 -11.23 9.26 7.10
CA SER A 15 -11.25 8.19 8.07
C SER A 15 -10.61 6.93 7.48
N GLN A 16 -10.18 6.01 8.34
CA GLN A 16 -9.65 4.72 7.89
C GLN A 16 -10.65 3.96 7.03
N ARG A 17 -11.92 4.02 7.42
CA ARG A 17 -12.99 3.38 6.67
C ARG A 17 -13.12 3.95 5.26
N GLU A 18 -13.11 5.26 5.14
CA GLU A 18 -13.23 5.92 3.84
C GLU A 18 -12.03 5.58 2.95
N ARG A 19 -10.84 5.57 3.52
CA ARG A 19 -9.64 5.20 2.79
C ARG A 19 -9.71 3.76 2.29
N PHE A 20 -10.22 2.88 3.12
CA PHE A 20 -10.36 1.48 2.78
C PHE A 20 -11.41 1.27 1.69
N GLU A 21 -12.55 1.93 1.80
CA GLU A 21 -13.61 1.87 0.78
C GLU A 21 -13.12 2.41 -0.56
N TYR A 22 -12.37 3.50 -0.54
CA TYR A 22 -11.76 4.03 -1.75
C TYR A 22 -10.82 3.02 -2.39
N ALA A 23 -9.96 2.40 -1.58
CA ALA A 23 -8.99 1.43 -2.08
C ALA A 23 -9.70 0.21 -2.70
N LEU A 24 -10.72 -0.30 -2.03
CA LEU A 24 -11.51 -1.41 -2.57
C LEU A 24 -12.15 -1.05 -3.91
N ASP A 25 -12.72 0.15 -3.99
CA ASP A 25 -13.37 0.62 -5.21
C ASP A 25 -12.39 0.69 -6.38
N GLN A 26 -11.16 1.14 -6.13
CA GLN A 26 -10.15 1.23 -7.18
C GLN A 26 -9.74 -0.14 -7.72
N VAL A 27 -9.72 -1.16 -6.88
CA VAL A 27 -9.18 -2.47 -7.26
C VAL A 27 -10.28 -3.42 -7.72
N VAL A 28 -11.35 -3.55 -6.96
CA VAL A 28 -12.39 -4.55 -7.22
C VAL A 28 -13.72 -3.97 -7.67
N GLY A 29 -13.89 -2.65 -7.53
CA GLY A 29 -15.14 -2.00 -7.90
C GLY A 29 -16.23 -2.19 -6.85
N LYS A 30 -17.30 -1.41 -6.97
CA LYS A 30 -18.34 -1.34 -5.95
C LYS A 30 -19.15 -2.62 -5.82
N THR A 31 -19.27 -3.39 -6.90
CA THR A 31 -20.08 -4.61 -6.89
C THR A 31 -19.47 -5.72 -6.05
N HIS A 32 -18.14 -5.69 -5.86
CA HIS A 32 -17.43 -6.75 -5.13
C HIS A 32 -17.31 -6.47 -3.63
N ILE A 33 -17.65 -5.28 -3.18
CA ILE A 33 -17.58 -4.92 -1.76
C ILE A 33 -18.52 -5.79 -0.93
N ARG A 34 -19.61 -6.27 -1.53
CA ARG A 34 -20.61 -7.11 -0.85
C ARG A 34 -20.07 -8.46 -0.40
N ASP A 35 -19.04 -8.97 -1.08
CA ASP A 35 -18.52 -10.30 -0.79
C ASP A 35 -17.56 -10.32 0.39
N GLY A 36 -17.17 -9.15 0.89
CA GLY A 36 -16.27 -9.03 2.02
C GLY A 36 -14.83 -9.24 1.64
N ILE A 37 -13.93 -8.71 2.49
CA ILE A 37 -12.50 -8.74 2.23
C ILE A 37 -11.89 -10.13 2.37
N GLY A 38 -12.51 -10.99 3.18
CA GLY A 38 -12.00 -12.34 3.42
C GLY A 38 -11.96 -13.24 2.20
N THR A 39 -12.69 -12.86 1.13
CA THR A 39 -12.72 -13.63 -0.11
C THR A 39 -11.70 -13.16 -1.14
N LEU A 40 -10.95 -12.10 -0.85
CA LEU A 40 -10.01 -11.53 -1.79
C LEU A 40 -8.72 -12.38 -1.84
N SER A 41 -8.16 -12.52 -3.05
CA SER A 41 -6.86 -13.16 -3.20
C SER A 41 -5.76 -12.30 -2.59
N GLU A 42 -4.59 -12.91 -2.31
CA GLU A 42 -3.45 -12.16 -1.81
C GLU A 42 -3.03 -11.04 -2.76
N LYS A 43 -3.08 -11.30 -4.06
CA LYS A 43 -2.75 -10.30 -5.06
C LYS A 43 -3.70 -9.10 -4.98
N THR A 44 -4.98 -9.36 -4.79
CA THR A 44 -5.97 -8.31 -4.65
C THR A 44 -5.78 -7.53 -3.36
N VAL A 45 -5.52 -8.23 -2.25
CA VAL A 45 -5.24 -7.59 -0.96
C VAL A 45 -4.02 -6.67 -1.07
N HIS A 46 -2.97 -7.15 -1.72
CA HIS A 46 -1.77 -6.34 -1.95
C HIS A 46 -2.11 -5.06 -2.72
N ALA A 47 -2.89 -5.18 -3.79
CA ALA A 47 -3.30 -4.02 -4.58
C ALA A 47 -4.18 -3.05 -3.78
N VAL A 48 -5.12 -3.57 -2.99
CA VAL A 48 -5.98 -2.74 -2.14
C VAL A 48 -5.14 -1.96 -1.13
N LEU A 49 -4.17 -2.62 -0.51
CA LEU A 49 -3.31 -1.97 0.48
C LEU A 49 -2.46 -0.86 -0.14
N LYS A 50 -2.03 -1.01 -1.38
CA LYS A 50 -1.32 0.08 -2.05
C LYS A 50 -2.19 1.34 -2.13
N TYR A 51 -3.44 1.19 -2.53
CA TYR A 51 -4.36 2.33 -2.59
C TYR A 51 -4.73 2.86 -1.21
N TYR A 52 -4.78 1.98 -0.22
CA TYR A 52 -5.07 2.40 1.15
C TYR A 52 -3.98 3.32 1.70
N TYR A 53 -2.73 2.93 1.51
CA TYR A 53 -1.60 3.71 2.04
C TYR A 53 -1.20 4.87 1.14
N GLU A 54 -1.46 4.76 -0.18
CA GLU A 54 -1.23 5.84 -1.12
C GLU A 54 -2.36 5.86 -2.16
N PRO A 55 -3.33 6.77 -2.02
CA PRO A 55 -4.44 6.86 -2.99
C PRO A 55 -4.02 7.21 -4.40
N ASP A 56 -2.89 7.90 -4.58
CA ASP A 56 -2.41 8.32 -5.89
C ASP A 56 -1.60 7.19 -6.54
N SER A 57 -2.18 6.54 -7.55
CA SER A 57 -1.55 5.41 -8.21
C SER A 57 -0.28 5.79 -8.98
N SER A 58 -0.04 7.08 -9.23
CA SER A 58 1.21 7.49 -9.88
C SER A 58 2.43 7.26 -8.98
N HIS A 59 2.22 7.01 -7.69
CA HIS A 59 3.27 6.68 -6.73
C HIS A 59 3.41 5.17 -6.52
N HIS A 60 2.64 4.35 -7.23
CA HIS A 60 2.70 2.89 -7.12
C HIS A 60 3.67 2.29 -8.12
N GLU A 61 4.31 1.18 -7.73
CA GLU A 61 5.16 0.41 -8.62
C GLU A 61 6.26 1.24 -9.27
N ILE A 62 7.04 1.94 -8.46
CA ILE A 62 8.06 2.87 -8.91
C ILE A 62 9.40 2.16 -9.03
N PRO A 63 10.02 2.15 -10.23
CA PRO A 63 11.37 1.58 -10.38
C PRO A 63 12.40 2.38 -9.58
N LEU A 64 13.13 1.69 -8.71
CA LEU A 64 14.19 2.26 -7.88
C LEU A 64 15.30 1.24 -7.73
N GLU A 65 16.55 1.68 -7.94
CA GLU A 65 17.73 0.86 -7.65
C GLU A 65 17.65 -0.55 -8.23
N LYS A 66 17.22 -0.65 -9.49
CA LYS A 66 17.07 -1.92 -10.21
C LYS A 66 16.07 -2.86 -9.56
N SER A 67 15.12 -2.31 -8.82
CA SER A 67 14.01 -3.03 -8.23
C SER A 67 12.75 -2.20 -8.43
N VAL A 68 11.64 -2.61 -7.84
CA VAL A 68 10.38 -1.87 -7.93
C VAL A 68 9.85 -1.68 -6.51
N ALA A 69 9.66 -0.42 -6.12
CA ALA A 69 9.03 -0.09 -4.85
C ALA A 69 7.51 -0.17 -5.02
N ASP A 70 6.83 -0.82 -4.07
CA ASP A 70 5.37 -0.87 -4.11
C ASP A 70 4.77 0.53 -4.07
N ILE A 71 5.28 1.37 -3.18
CA ILE A 71 4.91 2.78 -3.10
C ILE A 71 6.18 3.59 -2.87
N PHE A 72 6.33 4.65 -3.62
CA PHE A 72 7.40 5.62 -3.41
C PHE A 72 6.81 7.01 -3.46
N THR A 73 6.87 7.73 -2.35
CA THR A 73 6.37 9.09 -2.24
C THR A 73 7.13 9.81 -1.13
N ASP A 74 7.37 11.11 -1.31
CA ASP A 74 8.07 11.93 -0.33
C ASP A 74 9.44 11.38 0.05
N ASP A 75 10.14 10.78 -0.91
CA ASP A 75 11.44 10.14 -0.74
C ASP A 75 11.44 8.98 0.26
N GLU A 76 10.29 8.39 0.48
CA GLU A 76 10.11 7.22 1.34
C GLU A 76 9.56 6.05 0.56
N VAL A 77 9.97 4.85 0.94
CA VAL A 77 9.50 3.61 0.35
C VAL A 77 8.51 2.93 1.30
N ILE A 78 7.40 2.46 0.76
CA ILE A 78 6.48 1.59 1.50
C ILE A 78 6.40 0.28 0.75
N GLU A 79 6.74 -0.82 1.44
CA GLU A 79 6.66 -2.16 0.88
C GLU A 79 5.55 -2.93 1.58
N ILE A 80 4.73 -3.61 0.79
CA ILE A 80 3.60 -4.38 1.31
C ILE A 80 3.92 -5.85 1.07
N GLN A 81 3.99 -6.64 2.16
CA GLN A 81 4.26 -8.06 2.07
C GLN A 81 3.11 -8.84 2.70
N THR A 82 2.46 -9.68 1.90
CA THR A 82 1.32 -10.46 2.36
C THR A 82 1.67 -11.89 2.72
N ARG A 83 2.92 -12.30 2.49
CA ARG A 83 3.38 -13.66 2.79
C ARG A 83 4.52 -13.65 3.80
N ALA A 84 5.69 -14.08 3.39
CA ALA A 84 6.83 -14.24 4.27
C ALA A 84 7.72 -13.00 4.25
N LEU A 85 7.95 -12.41 5.41
CA LEU A 85 8.75 -11.17 5.52
C LEU A 85 10.17 -11.33 5.00
N TYR A 86 10.76 -12.53 5.10
CA TYR A 86 12.12 -12.74 4.63
C TYR A 86 12.27 -12.47 3.13
N ARG A 87 11.20 -12.54 2.36
CA ARG A 87 11.23 -12.27 0.92
C ARG A 87 11.55 -10.83 0.58
N LEU A 88 11.38 -9.93 1.55
CA LEU A 88 11.70 -8.51 1.36
C LEU A 88 13.19 -8.22 1.48
N LYS A 89 13.99 -9.16 2.01
CA LYS A 89 15.40 -8.87 2.30
C LYS A 89 16.17 -8.31 1.10
N PRO A 90 16.07 -8.88 -0.11
CA PRO A 90 16.80 -8.31 -1.25
C PRO A 90 16.42 -6.87 -1.55
N LYS A 91 15.13 -6.51 -1.47
CA LYS A 91 14.68 -5.13 -1.68
C LYS A 91 15.15 -4.22 -0.55
N LEU A 92 15.04 -4.68 0.69
CA LEU A 92 15.47 -3.89 1.84
C LEU A 92 16.95 -3.59 1.79
N ASP A 93 17.76 -4.55 1.36
CA ASP A 93 19.19 -4.35 1.21
C ASP A 93 19.50 -3.25 0.19
N LYS A 94 18.66 -3.09 -0.82
CA LYS A 94 18.84 -2.05 -1.83
C LYS A 94 18.32 -0.69 -1.38
N PHE A 95 17.19 -0.66 -0.70
CA PHE A 95 16.50 0.60 -0.38
C PHE A 95 16.96 1.24 0.92
N LEU A 96 17.20 0.44 1.97
CA LEU A 96 17.52 0.98 3.29
C LEU A 96 18.71 1.94 3.34
N PRO A 97 19.79 1.71 2.56
CA PRO A 97 20.89 2.67 2.57
C PRO A 97 20.52 4.04 2.01
N LEU A 98 19.45 4.13 1.22
CA LEU A 98 19.11 5.33 0.47
C LEU A 98 17.83 6.01 0.93
N TYR A 99 16.88 5.26 1.47
CA TYR A 99 15.53 5.77 1.78
C TYR A 99 15.02 5.21 3.09
N PRO A 100 14.19 5.97 3.82
CA PRO A 100 13.37 5.38 4.86
C PRO A 100 12.41 4.35 4.24
N VAL A 101 12.26 3.20 4.88
CA VAL A 101 11.38 2.14 4.39
C VAL A 101 10.39 1.76 5.47
N THR A 102 9.12 1.76 5.11
CA THR A 102 8.04 1.23 5.95
C THR A 102 7.58 -0.08 5.36
N VAL A 103 7.48 -1.11 6.18
CA VAL A 103 6.96 -2.41 5.77
C VAL A 103 5.57 -2.60 6.35
N VAL A 104 4.62 -2.90 5.47
CA VAL A 104 3.24 -3.21 5.85
C VAL A 104 3.06 -4.72 5.74
N TYR A 105 2.72 -5.35 6.86
CA TYR A 105 2.49 -6.79 6.90
C TYR A 105 1.12 -7.05 7.53
N PRO A 106 0.09 -7.27 6.71
CA PRO A 106 -1.25 -7.47 7.25
C PRO A 106 -1.34 -8.77 8.04
N ILE A 107 -2.01 -8.70 9.19
CA ILE A 107 -2.19 -9.85 10.07
C ILE A 107 -3.66 -10.22 10.06
N SER A 108 -3.95 -11.51 9.84
CA SER A 108 -5.31 -12.02 9.87
C SER A 108 -5.77 -12.23 11.31
N TYR A 109 -6.98 -11.78 11.61
CA TYR A 109 -7.60 -12.00 12.90
C TYR A 109 -8.48 -13.26 12.94
N ASP A 110 -8.57 -13.97 11.85
CA ASP A 110 -9.49 -15.09 11.70
C ASP A 110 -9.04 -16.36 12.41
N LYS A 111 -7.90 -16.33 13.05
CA LYS A 111 -7.29 -17.52 13.64
C LYS A 111 -7.35 -17.55 15.16
N TRP A 112 -8.17 -16.72 15.74
CA TRP A 112 -8.37 -16.68 17.19
C TRP A 112 -9.60 -17.49 17.63
#